data_1a1ed8eb69677b69624d421592d0b4ad
#
_entry.id   1a1ed8eb69677b69624d421592d0b4ad
#
_cell.length_a   1.000
_cell.length_b   1.000
_cell.length_c   1.000
_cell.angle_alpha   90.00
_cell.angle_beta   90.00
_cell.angle_gamma   90.00
#
_symmetry.space_group_name_H-M   'P 1'
#
loop_
_entity.id
_entity.type
_entity.pdbx_description
1 polymer ?
#
loop_
_entity_poly.entity_id
_entity_poly.type
_entity_poly.pdbx_seq_one_letter_code
_entity_poly.pdbx_strand_id
1 'polypeptide(L)'
;MKRFILLILTILPLTALAQEAAFEKLMEEYSSKPQCTTINISSTMLRSMGVEMGADSVKAIAIEDAALIERAKMQVVKLVAAYEVVMEVNSENDRVNIYQLANPDGEITDLIITTISANECVILYIKGHNIEVDDATALFNF
;
A
#
# COMPACT_ATOMS: atom_id res chain seq x y z
N MET A 1 5.82 22.75 -27.73
CA MET A 1 4.73 22.74 -26.76
C MET A 1 3.85 21.49 -26.83
N LYS A 2 3.41 21.04 -28.01
CA LYS A 2 2.60 19.83 -28.14
C LYS A 2 3.31 18.58 -27.61
N ARG A 3 4.63 18.47 -27.78
CA ARG A 3 5.41 17.35 -27.26
C ARG A 3 5.48 17.33 -25.75
N PHE A 4 5.45 18.51 -25.12
CA PHE A 4 5.48 18.65 -23.68
C PHE A 4 4.17 18.17 -23.04
N ILE A 5 3.05 18.52 -23.64
CA ILE A 5 1.73 18.13 -23.18
C ILE A 5 1.53 16.61 -23.31
N LEU A 6 2.00 16.02 -24.41
CA LEU A 6 1.95 14.58 -24.63
C LEU A 6 2.80 13.82 -23.59
N LEU A 7 3.94 14.38 -23.22
CA LEU A 7 4.81 13.79 -22.20
C LEU A 7 4.13 13.76 -20.85
N ILE A 8 3.46 14.84 -20.45
CA ILE A 8 2.73 14.94 -19.18
C ILE A 8 1.59 13.92 -19.13
N LEU A 9 0.83 13.80 -20.24
CA LEU A 9 -0.27 12.84 -20.32
C LEU A 9 0.20 11.39 -20.26
N THR A 10 1.40 11.12 -20.75
CA THR A 10 2.00 9.79 -20.69
C THR A 10 2.54 9.45 -19.30
N ILE A 11 3.03 10.45 -18.59
CA ILE A 11 3.59 10.28 -17.24
C ILE A 11 2.52 9.90 -16.21
N LEU A 12 1.32 10.49 -16.28
CA LEU A 12 0.25 10.24 -15.31
C LEU A 12 -0.19 8.77 -15.24
N PRO A 13 -0.49 8.08 -16.37
CA PRO A 13 -0.79 6.65 -16.32
C PRO A 13 0.40 5.80 -15.90
N LEU A 14 1.61 6.19 -16.29
CA LEU A 14 2.83 5.49 -15.91
C LEU A 14 3.08 5.56 -14.41
N THR A 15 2.75 6.69 -13.77
CA THR A 15 2.92 6.86 -12.33
C THR A 15 2.04 5.89 -11.54
N ALA A 16 0.77 5.74 -11.92
CA ALA A 16 -0.15 4.82 -11.28
C ALA A 16 0.29 3.36 -11.42
N LEU A 17 0.71 2.97 -12.62
CA LEU A 17 1.26 1.63 -12.87
C LEU A 17 2.58 1.42 -12.15
N ALA A 18 3.41 2.46 -12.04
CA ALA A 18 4.69 2.38 -11.35
C ALA A 18 4.52 2.12 -9.85
N GLN A 19 3.47 2.67 -9.23
CA GLN A 19 3.21 2.45 -7.80
C GLN A 19 2.86 0.98 -7.50
N GLU A 20 1.99 0.39 -8.30
CA GLU A 20 1.65 -1.02 -8.15
C GLU A 20 2.86 -1.91 -8.44
N ALA A 21 3.59 -1.62 -9.51
CA ALA A 21 4.80 -2.37 -9.87
C ALA A 21 5.87 -2.26 -8.79
N ALA A 22 6.02 -1.10 -8.16
CA ALA A 22 6.97 -0.90 -7.08
C ALA A 22 6.63 -1.76 -5.87
N PHE A 23 5.34 -1.87 -5.53
CA PHE A 23 4.90 -2.72 -4.43
C PHE A 23 5.10 -4.20 -4.76
N GLU A 24 4.79 -4.62 -5.99
CA GLU A 24 5.00 -5.99 -6.43
C GLU A 24 6.47 -6.39 -6.38
N LYS A 25 7.37 -5.49 -6.75
CA LYS A 25 8.81 -5.70 -6.62
C LYS A 25 9.21 -5.90 -5.16
N LEU A 26 8.64 -5.12 -4.27
CA LEU A 26 8.89 -5.23 -2.84
C LEU A 26 8.40 -6.59 -2.33
N MET A 27 7.21 -7.02 -2.73
CA MET A 27 6.68 -8.34 -2.38
C MET A 27 7.60 -9.46 -2.86
N GLU A 28 8.07 -9.36 -4.10
CA GLU A 28 8.98 -10.35 -4.68
C GLU A 28 10.28 -10.45 -3.89
N GLU A 29 10.83 -9.31 -3.47
CA GLU A 29 12.05 -9.28 -2.66
C GLU A 29 11.85 -10.02 -1.34
N TYR A 30 10.72 -9.81 -0.66
CA TYR A 30 10.49 -10.41 0.66
C TYR A 30 9.88 -11.80 0.61
N SER A 31 9.33 -12.23 -0.52
CA SER A 31 8.67 -13.54 -0.63
C SER A 31 9.60 -14.73 -0.38
N SER A 32 10.90 -14.57 -0.64
CA SER A 32 11.90 -15.63 -0.47
C SER A 32 12.72 -15.48 0.81
N LYS A 33 12.50 -14.43 1.59
CA LYS A 33 13.30 -14.20 2.81
C LYS A 33 12.69 -14.91 4.00
N PRO A 34 13.53 -15.40 4.95
CA PRO A 34 13.03 -16.05 6.15
C PRO A 34 12.29 -15.06 7.03
N GLN A 35 11.30 -15.55 7.77
CA GLN A 35 10.47 -14.77 8.67
C GLN A 35 9.67 -13.67 7.95
N CYS A 36 9.41 -13.84 6.66
CA CYS A 36 8.60 -12.93 5.86
C CYS A 36 7.49 -13.71 5.19
N THR A 37 6.30 -13.10 5.16
CA THR A 37 5.11 -13.68 4.54
C THR A 37 4.54 -12.65 3.58
N THR A 38 4.13 -13.10 2.39
CA THR A 38 3.42 -12.24 1.44
C THR A 38 2.04 -12.81 1.18
N ILE A 39 1.06 -11.92 1.05
CA ILE A 39 -0.34 -12.28 0.83
C ILE A 39 -0.86 -11.46 -0.36
N ASN A 40 -1.62 -12.14 -1.24
CA ASN A 40 -2.25 -11.50 -2.38
C ASN A 40 -3.70 -11.97 -2.45
N ILE A 41 -4.63 -11.04 -2.27
CA ILE A 41 -6.06 -11.32 -2.28
C ILE A 41 -6.69 -10.63 -3.49
N SER A 42 -7.29 -11.43 -4.38
CA SER A 42 -7.94 -10.94 -5.59
C SER A 42 -9.32 -10.36 -5.32
N SER A 43 -9.87 -9.64 -6.31
CA SER A 43 -11.23 -9.08 -6.22
C SER A 43 -12.28 -10.18 -6.04
N THR A 44 -12.07 -11.34 -6.66
CA THR A 44 -12.98 -12.47 -6.51
C THR A 44 -13.03 -12.96 -5.08
N MET A 45 -11.86 -13.10 -4.45
CA MET A 45 -11.78 -13.52 -3.05
C MET A 45 -12.37 -12.48 -2.11
N LEU A 46 -12.12 -11.19 -2.34
CA LEU A 46 -12.70 -10.12 -1.54
C LEU A 46 -14.23 -10.17 -1.57
N ARG A 47 -14.81 -10.37 -2.76
CA ARG A 47 -16.25 -10.48 -2.91
C ARG A 47 -16.81 -11.69 -2.19
N SER A 48 -16.14 -12.83 -2.25
CA SER A 48 -16.58 -14.04 -1.57
C SER A 48 -16.50 -13.93 -0.05
N MET A 49 -15.64 -13.03 0.45
CA MET A 49 -15.54 -12.70 1.87
C MET A 49 -16.57 -11.67 2.32
N GLY A 50 -17.36 -11.13 1.39
CA GLY A 50 -18.34 -10.09 1.70
C GLY A 50 -17.74 -8.69 1.88
N VAL A 51 -16.54 -8.45 1.38
CA VAL A 51 -15.84 -7.17 1.53
C VAL A 51 -16.23 -6.25 0.38
N GLU A 52 -16.86 -5.12 0.72
CA GLU A 52 -17.25 -4.09 -0.24
C GLU A 52 -16.68 -2.75 0.21
N MET A 53 -15.47 -2.43 -0.25
CA MET A 53 -14.82 -1.16 0.10
C MET A 53 -14.18 -0.47 -1.13
N GLY A 54 -14.62 -0.87 -2.34
CA GLY A 54 -14.04 -0.34 -3.56
C GLY A 54 -12.70 -0.97 -3.93
N ALA A 55 -12.27 -1.99 -3.20
CA ALA A 55 -10.98 -2.63 -3.45
C ALA A 55 -11.05 -3.67 -4.57
N ASP A 56 -10.09 -3.63 -5.48
CA ASP A 56 -9.93 -4.63 -6.54
C ASP A 56 -8.91 -5.70 -6.11
N SER A 57 -7.94 -5.34 -5.31
CA SER A 57 -6.97 -6.29 -4.77
C SER A 57 -6.37 -5.79 -3.47
N VAL A 58 -5.96 -6.72 -2.63
CA VAL A 58 -5.22 -6.44 -1.40
C VAL A 58 -3.95 -7.27 -1.41
N LYS A 59 -2.82 -6.60 -1.20
CA LYS A 59 -1.52 -7.24 -1.11
C LYS A 59 -0.86 -6.88 0.20
N ALA A 60 -0.17 -7.81 0.82
CA ALA A 60 0.46 -7.55 2.11
C ALA A 60 1.83 -8.22 2.20
N ILE A 61 2.70 -7.57 2.96
CA ILE A 61 4.01 -8.11 3.32
C ILE A 61 4.09 -8.04 4.85
N ALA A 62 4.37 -9.17 5.49
CA ALA A 62 4.59 -9.24 6.93
C ALA A 62 6.04 -9.67 7.18
N ILE A 63 6.75 -8.89 7.96
CA ILE A 63 8.19 -9.09 8.23
C ILE A 63 8.38 -9.20 9.73
N GLU A 64 9.02 -10.30 10.18
CA GLU A 64 9.31 -10.54 11.61
C GLU A 64 10.80 -10.51 11.94
N ASP A 65 11.66 -10.27 10.96
CA ASP A 65 13.11 -10.17 11.16
C ASP A 65 13.50 -8.71 11.43
N ALA A 66 14.15 -8.46 12.56
CA ALA A 66 14.49 -7.10 13.00
C ALA A 66 15.37 -6.35 11.99
N ALA A 67 16.35 -7.03 11.40
CA ALA A 67 17.23 -6.40 10.41
C ALA A 67 16.47 -6.03 9.14
N LEU A 68 15.55 -6.89 8.70
CA LEU A 68 14.72 -6.64 7.53
C LEU A 68 13.68 -5.55 7.79
N ILE A 69 13.20 -5.43 9.03
CA ILE A 69 12.28 -4.34 9.41
C ILE A 69 12.94 -2.98 9.19
N GLU A 70 14.19 -2.81 9.59
CA GLU A 70 14.90 -1.55 9.37
C GLU A 70 15.05 -1.24 7.88
N ARG A 71 15.37 -2.24 7.07
CA ARG A 71 15.43 -2.09 5.62
C ARG A 71 14.08 -1.72 5.03
N ALA A 72 13.02 -2.39 5.50
CA ALA A 72 11.65 -2.15 5.02
C ALA A 72 11.19 -0.73 5.33
N LYS A 73 11.52 -0.18 6.49
CA LYS A 73 11.22 1.20 6.85
C LYS A 73 11.77 2.18 5.82
N MET A 74 13.00 1.99 5.39
CA MET A 74 13.63 2.85 4.38
C MET A 74 12.96 2.69 3.02
N GLN A 75 12.57 1.48 2.67
CA GLN A 75 11.89 1.21 1.41
C GLN A 75 10.49 1.81 1.38
N VAL A 76 9.77 1.77 2.50
CA VAL A 76 8.44 2.39 2.64
C VAL A 76 8.51 3.89 2.44
N VAL A 77 9.51 4.56 3.00
CA VAL A 77 9.69 6.00 2.83
C VAL A 77 9.74 6.37 1.34
N LYS A 78 10.46 5.60 0.55
CA LYS A 78 10.54 5.81 -0.90
C LYS A 78 9.23 5.45 -1.61
N LEU A 79 8.59 4.38 -1.17
CA LEU A 79 7.34 3.88 -1.78
C LEU A 79 6.21 4.90 -1.63
N VAL A 80 6.09 5.52 -0.46
CA VAL A 80 4.99 6.44 -0.15
C VAL A 80 5.31 7.91 -0.43
N ALA A 81 6.44 8.21 -1.05
CA ALA A 81 6.88 9.59 -1.27
C ALA A 81 5.86 10.43 -2.05
N ALA A 82 5.11 9.81 -2.96
CA ALA A 82 4.08 10.50 -3.75
C ALA A 82 2.69 10.42 -3.12
N TYR A 83 2.55 9.75 -1.99
CA TYR A 83 1.28 9.56 -1.32
C TYR A 83 0.99 10.68 -0.33
N GLU A 84 -0.30 10.89 -0.04
CA GLU A 84 -0.75 11.81 1.00
C GLU A 84 -0.95 11.02 2.29
N VAL A 85 -0.46 11.55 3.40
CA VAL A 85 -0.66 10.94 4.73
C VAL A 85 -2.07 11.25 5.21
N VAL A 86 -2.85 10.22 5.48
CA VAL A 86 -4.23 10.35 5.96
C VAL A 86 -4.28 10.26 7.47
N MET A 87 -3.50 9.36 8.05
CA MET A 87 -3.53 9.10 9.48
C MET A 87 -2.16 8.62 9.95
N GLU A 88 -1.77 9.10 11.12
CA GLU A 88 -0.60 8.61 11.85
C GLU A 88 -1.02 8.33 13.28
N VAL A 89 -0.79 7.12 13.74
CA VAL A 89 -1.01 6.74 15.13
C VAL A 89 0.31 6.24 15.69
N ASN A 90 0.80 6.92 16.71
CA ASN A 90 2.04 6.54 17.38
C ASN A 90 1.72 6.19 18.83
N SER A 91 2.01 4.95 19.21
CA SER A 91 1.97 4.51 20.59
C SER A 91 3.39 4.15 21.03
N GLU A 92 3.57 3.72 22.28
CA GLU A 92 4.90 3.41 22.82
C GLU A 92 5.64 2.38 21.97
N ASN A 93 4.93 1.37 21.46
CA ASN A 93 5.55 0.24 20.77
C ASN A 93 5.19 0.13 19.30
N ASP A 94 4.14 0.82 18.85
CA ASP A 94 3.59 0.63 17.52
C ASP A 94 3.39 1.94 16.79
N ARG A 95 3.61 1.91 15.47
CA ARG A 95 3.30 3.01 14.57
C ARG A 95 2.38 2.51 13.47
N VAL A 96 1.23 3.15 13.31
CA VAL A 96 0.31 2.85 12.22
C VAL A 96 0.19 4.09 11.36
N ASN A 97 0.47 3.96 10.08
CA ASN A 97 0.36 5.05 9.13
C ASN A 97 -0.51 4.63 7.96
N ILE A 98 -1.36 5.54 7.50
CA ILE A 98 -2.21 5.33 6.35
C ILE A 98 -1.90 6.39 5.30
N TYR A 99 -1.58 5.94 4.10
CA TYR A 99 -1.22 6.79 2.96
C TYR A 99 -2.19 6.54 1.82
N GLN A 100 -2.54 7.57 1.07
CA GLN A 100 -3.48 7.46 -0.04
C GLN A 100 -2.98 8.15 -1.29
N LEU A 101 -3.41 7.62 -2.44
CA LEU A 101 -3.36 8.30 -3.72
C LEU A 101 -4.79 8.47 -4.22
N ALA A 102 -5.10 9.66 -4.74
CA ALA A 102 -6.38 9.95 -5.35
C ALA A 102 -6.20 10.32 -6.82
N ASN A 103 -7.22 10.03 -7.63
CA ASN A 103 -7.23 10.46 -9.01
C ASN A 103 -7.69 11.93 -9.10
N PRO A 104 -7.67 12.56 -10.30
CA PRO A 104 -8.11 13.96 -10.43
C PRO A 104 -9.54 14.22 -9.99
N ASP A 105 -10.39 13.21 -9.96
CA ASP A 105 -11.78 13.33 -9.50
C ASP A 105 -11.91 13.26 -7.98
N GLY A 106 -10.81 13.05 -7.28
CA GLY A 106 -10.80 12.95 -5.83
C GLY A 106 -11.09 11.56 -5.29
N GLU A 107 -11.23 10.57 -6.16
CA GLU A 107 -11.48 9.19 -5.75
C GLU A 107 -10.16 8.52 -5.34
N ILE A 108 -10.17 7.81 -4.23
CA ILE A 108 -8.99 7.11 -3.73
C ILE A 108 -8.81 5.82 -4.53
N THR A 109 -7.66 5.69 -5.19
CA THR A 109 -7.32 4.55 -6.03
C THR A 109 -6.30 3.61 -5.42
N ASP A 110 -5.46 4.13 -4.53
CA ASP A 110 -4.38 3.37 -3.89
C ASP A 110 -4.32 3.74 -2.42
N LEU A 111 -4.18 2.73 -1.58
CA LEU A 111 -4.07 2.91 -0.14
C LEU A 111 -2.95 2.03 0.37
N ILE A 112 -2.05 2.61 1.17
CA ILE A 112 -1.00 1.85 1.84
C ILE A 112 -1.18 2.03 3.33
N ILE A 113 -1.22 0.93 4.05
CA ILE A 113 -1.30 0.91 5.51
C ILE A 113 -0.06 0.22 6.04
N THR A 114 0.70 0.90 6.89
CA THR A 114 1.88 0.31 7.51
C THR A 114 1.69 0.21 9.01
N THR A 115 2.03 -0.94 9.56
CA THR A 115 2.08 -1.16 11.00
C THR A 115 3.48 -1.60 11.34
N ILE A 116 4.18 -0.82 12.15
CA ILE A 116 5.58 -1.08 12.48
C ILE A 116 5.72 -1.13 14.00
N SER A 117 6.21 -2.28 14.48
CA SER A 117 6.59 -2.48 15.88
C SER A 117 8.05 -2.90 15.95
N ALA A 118 8.56 -3.14 17.14
CA ALA A 118 9.92 -3.61 17.32
C ALA A 118 10.15 -4.99 16.70
N ASN A 119 9.12 -5.83 16.68
CA ASN A 119 9.21 -7.23 16.29
C ASN A 119 8.50 -7.57 14.98
N GLU A 120 7.72 -6.64 14.42
CA GLU A 120 6.92 -6.92 13.23
C GLU A 120 6.72 -5.66 12.39
N CYS A 121 6.73 -5.85 11.09
CA CYS A 121 6.38 -4.80 10.14
C CYS A 121 5.38 -5.39 9.15
N VAL A 122 4.21 -4.77 9.03
CA VAL A 122 3.20 -5.17 8.05
C VAL A 122 2.98 -4.00 7.11
N ILE A 123 3.10 -4.27 5.82
CA ILE A 123 2.84 -3.29 4.76
C ILE A 123 1.69 -3.82 3.93
N LEU A 124 0.61 -3.06 3.89
CA LEU A 124 -0.61 -3.43 3.21
C LEU A 124 -0.85 -2.48 2.05
N TYR A 125 -1.14 -3.03 0.89
CA TYR A 125 -1.45 -2.25 -0.32
C TYR A 125 -2.84 -2.63 -0.81
N ILE A 126 -3.71 -1.64 -0.91
CA ILE A 126 -5.06 -1.81 -1.45
C ILE A 126 -5.17 -0.98 -2.72
N LYS A 127 -5.48 -1.65 -3.82
CA LYS A 127 -5.75 -0.99 -5.09
C LYS A 127 -7.21 -1.11 -5.42
N GLY A 128 -7.81 -0.04 -5.92
CA GLY A 128 -9.21 -0.08 -6.24
C GLY A 128 -9.74 1.20 -6.86
N HIS A 129 -11.03 1.39 -6.72
CA HIS A 129 -11.77 2.54 -7.25
C HIS A 129 -12.59 3.13 -6.11
N ASN A 130 -12.37 4.40 -5.80
CA ASN A 130 -13.09 5.10 -4.74
C ASN A 130 -13.09 4.31 -3.43
N ILE A 131 -11.90 3.93 -2.97
CA ILE A 131 -11.71 3.13 -1.76
C ILE A 131 -12.20 3.92 -0.54
N GLU A 132 -12.98 3.27 0.31
CA GLU A 132 -13.47 3.87 1.56
C GLU A 132 -12.47 3.56 2.68
N VAL A 133 -11.75 4.59 3.13
CA VAL A 133 -10.69 4.45 4.13
C VAL A 133 -11.23 3.88 5.44
N ASP A 134 -12.40 4.35 5.87
CA ASP A 134 -13.02 3.90 7.11
C ASP A 134 -13.32 2.40 7.10
N ASP A 135 -13.84 1.90 5.97
CA ASP A 135 -14.13 0.48 5.81
C ASP A 135 -12.85 -0.35 5.75
N ALA A 136 -11.81 0.18 5.09
CA ALA A 136 -10.52 -0.49 5.01
C ALA A 136 -9.87 -0.62 6.39
N THR A 137 -9.89 0.44 7.21
CA THR A 137 -9.32 0.40 8.55
C THR A 137 -10.11 -0.51 9.48
N ALA A 138 -11.43 -0.52 9.37
CA ALA A 138 -12.28 -1.41 10.16
C ALA A 138 -12.01 -2.88 9.86
N LEU A 139 -11.72 -3.20 8.60
CA LEU A 139 -11.40 -4.56 8.18
C LEU A 139 -10.15 -5.10 8.86
N PHE A 140 -9.16 -4.25 9.10
CA PHE A 140 -7.89 -4.66 9.69
C PHE A 140 -7.81 -4.41 11.19
N ASN A 141 -8.88 -3.96 11.78
CA ASN A 141 -9.08 -3.93 13.24
C ASN A 141 -8.01 -3.14 14.01
N PHE A 142 -7.72 -1.98 13.51
CA PHE A 142 -6.80 -1.06 14.17
C PHE A 142 -7.42 -0.34 15.37
#